data_866fe8afb0cf8c5508cf59f625e7aa7d
#
_entry.id   866fe8afb0cf8c5508cf59f625e7aa7d
#
_cell.length_a   1.000
_cell.length_b   1.000
_cell.length_c   1.000
_cell.angle_alpha   90.00
_cell.angle_beta   90.00
_cell.angle_gamma   90.00
#
_symmetry.space_group_name_H-M   'P 1'
#
loop_
_entity.id
_entity.type
_entity.pdbx_description
1 polymer ?
#
loop_
_entity_poly.entity_id
_entity_poly.type
_entity_poly.pdbx_seq_one_letter_code
_entity_poly.pdbx_strand_id
1 'polypeptide(L)'
;MNEKKVREAIGRLQVGINAKREMIKHNKAFFQKQDNSYLESDIEVYCAAIEALEKQLPKRPRENGMSDGLIKKTKYYTCQTCGNCLLTEMMNERQNTNYCWDCGQRLDWSE
;
A
#
# COMPACT_ATOMS: atom_id res chain seq x y z
N MET A 1 -7.38 4.25 -12.96
CA MET A 1 -7.43 5.48 -12.11
C MET A 1 -6.04 6.10 -12.08
N ASN A 2 -5.91 7.39 -12.29
CA ASN A 2 -4.60 8.05 -12.26
C ASN A 2 -4.15 8.36 -10.83
N GLU A 3 -2.88 8.66 -10.66
CA GLU A 3 -2.30 8.92 -9.33
C GLU A 3 -3.00 10.05 -8.59
N LYS A 4 -3.36 11.12 -9.30
CA LYS A 4 -4.04 12.27 -8.68
C LYS A 4 -5.36 11.85 -8.05
N LYS A 5 -6.16 11.08 -8.77
CA LYS A 5 -7.45 10.58 -8.28
C LYS A 5 -7.26 9.61 -7.11
N VAL A 6 -6.23 8.77 -7.16
CA VAL A 6 -5.91 7.85 -6.06
C VAL A 6 -5.56 8.63 -4.80
N ARG A 7 -4.71 9.65 -4.90
CA ARG A 7 -4.32 10.49 -3.76
C ARG A 7 -5.50 11.27 -3.20
N GLU A 8 -6.37 11.79 -4.05
CA GLU A 8 -7.59 12.47 -3.63
C GLU A 8 -8.53 11.53 -2.88
N ALA A 9 -8.70 10.31 -3.37
CA ALA A 9 -9.54 9.30 -2.74
C ALA A 9 -8.99 8.94 -1.35
N ILE A 10 -7.67 8.73 -1.23
CA ILE A 10 -7.03 8.46 0.05
C ILE A 10 -7.27 9.61 1.02
N GLY A 11 -7.09 10.85 0.58
CA GLY A 11 -7.32 12.03 1.41
C GLY A 11 -8.74 12.12 1.93
N ARG A 12 -9.72 11.86 1.06
CA ARG A 12 -11.14 11.87 1.45
C ARG A 12 -11.47 10.78 2.47
N LEU A 13 -10.90 9.60 2.29
CA LEU A 13 -11.09 8.49 3.24
C LEU A 13 -10.47 8.82 4.60
N GLN A 14 -9.31 9.45 4.62
CA GLN A 14 -8.67 9.88 5.86
C GLN A 14 -9.51 10.92 6.60
N VAL A 15 -10.09 11.88 5.89
CA VAL A 15 -11.01 12.85 6.48
C VAL A 15 -12.23 12.14 7.08
N GLY A 16 -12.79 11.18 6.36
CA GLY A 16 -13.91 10.38 6.84
C GLY A 16 -13.58 9.59 8.10
N ILE A 17 -12.39 8.98 8.16
CA ILE A 17 -11.90 8.26 9.34
C ILE A 17 -11.80 9.19 10.54
N ASN A 18 -11.20 10.37 10.35
CA ASN A 18 -11.03 11.35 11.43
C ASN A 18 -12.38 11.84 11.95
N ALA A 19 -13.34 12.10 11.05
CA ALA A 19 -14.69 12.50 11.44
C ALA A 19 -15.38 11.42 12.28
N LYS A 20 -15.24 10.15 11.89
CA LYS A 20 -15.84 9.02 12.64
C LYS A 20 -15.17 8.82 13.99
N ARG A 21 -13.87 9.00 14.08
CA ARG A 21 -13.14 8.94 15.36
C ARG A 21 -13.60 10.03 16.30
N GLU A 22 -13.82 11.25 15.81
CA GLU A 22 -14.37 12.34 16.60
C GLU A 22 -15.80 12.04 17.07
N MET A 23 -16.63 11.42 16.23
CA MET A 23 -17.97 11.00 16.61
C MET A 23 -17.93 9.96 17.73
N ILE A 24 -17.03 8.98 17.64
CA ILE A 24 -16.85 7.96 18.69
C ILE A 24 -16.44 8.62 20.00
N LYS A 25 -15.46 9.53 19.93
CA LYS A 25 -14.97 10.27 21.09
C LYS A 25 -16.09 11.07 21.75
N HIS A 26 -16.88 11.76 20.95
CA HIS A 26 -18.04 12.51 21.43
C HIS A 26 -19.06 11.58 22.09
N ASN A 27 -19.40 10.46 21.45
CA ASN A 27 -20.35 9.48 21.98
C ASN A 27 -19.88 8.90 23.31
N LYS A 28 -18.60 8.56 23.43
CA LYS A 28 -18.05 8.04 24.69
C LYS A 28 -18.09 9.07 25.81
N ALA A 29 -17.92 10.36 25.49
CA ALA A 29 -17.94 11.42 26.48
C ALA A 29 -19.36 11.76 26.96
N PHE A 30 -20.35 11.74 26.07
CA PHE A 30 -21.71 12.22 26.36
C PHE A 30 -22.76 11.12 26.36
N PHE A 31 -22.52 9.99 25.69
CA PHE A 31 -23.47 8.88 25.54
C PHE A 31 -22.76 7.56 25.81
N GLN A 32 -22.44 7.30 27.07
CA GLN A 32 -21.64 6.13 27.48
C GLN A 32 -22.22 4.78 27.06
N LYS A 33 -23.53 4.70 26.86
CA LYS A 33 -24.20 3.47 26.45
C LYS A 33 -24.40 3.36 24.94
N GLN A 34 -23.95 4.36 24.20
CA GLN A 34 -24.08 4.36 22.74
C GLN A 34 -23.19 3.28 22.12
N ASP A 35 -23.78 2.45 21.28
CA ASP A 35 -23.02 1.47 20.51
C ASP A 35 -22.31 2.16 19.35
N ASN A 36 -20.98 2.08 19.33
CA ASN A 36 -20.13 2.67 18.29
C ASN A 36 -19.60 1.62 17.31
N SER A 37 -20.07 0.37 17.41
CA SER A 37 -19.53 -0.72 16.59
C SER A 37 -19.63 -0.43 15.08
N TYR A 38 -20.71 0.22 14.63
CA TYR A 38 -20.88 0.57 13.23
C TYR A 38 -19.84 1.61 12.76
N LEU A 39 -19.48 2.56 13.62
CA LEU A 39 -18.44 3.55 13.32
C LEU A 39 -17.05 2.91 13.26
N GLU A 40 -16.76 2.01 14.20
CA GLU A 40 -15.51 1.27 14.24
C GLU A 40 -15.37 0.37 13.00
N SER A 41 -16.45 -0.28 12.60
CA SER A 41 -16.50 -1.11 11.40
C SER A 41 -16.24 -0.26 10.13
N ASP A 42 -16.86 0.91 10.04
CA ASP A 42 -16.64 1.83 8.92
C ASP A 42 -15.17 2.29 8.84
N ILE A 43 -14.55 2.56 9.98
CA ILE A 43 -13.13 2.93 10.04
C ILE A 43 -12.27 1.79 9.51
N GLU A 44 -12.54 0.54 9.89
CA GLU A 44 -11.81 -0.63 9.39
C GLU A 44 -11.92 -0.76 7.87
N VAL A 45 -13.13 -0.59 7.33
CA VAL A 45 -13.36 -0.63 5.87
C VAL A 45 -12.60 0.48 5.18
N TYR A 46 -12.61 1.69 5.72
CA TYR A 46 -11.90 2.82 5.14
C TYR A 46 -10.39 2.61 5.18
N CYS A 47 -9.86 2.05 6.27
CA CYS A 47 -8.43 1.73 6.37
C CYS A 47 -8.03 0.68 5.33
N ALA A 48 -8.83 -0.35 5.14
CA ALA A 48 -8.59 -1.37 4.12
C ALA A 48 -8.61 -0.76 2.71
N ALA A 49 -9.55 0.15 2.45
CA ALA A 49 -9.63 0.86 1.17
C ALA A 49 -8.40 1.73 0.92
N ILE A 50 -7.91 2.43 1.94
CA ILE A 50 -6.69 3.24 1.85
C ILE A 50 -5.49 2.36 1.52
N GLU A 51 -5.32 1.23 2.21
CA GLU A 51 -4.24 0.29 1.92
C GLU A 51 -4.26 -0.18 0.47
N ALA A 52 -5.45 -0.53 -0.05
CA ALA A 52 -5.61 -0.96 -1.43
C ALA A 52 -5.26 0.16 -2.41
N LEU A 53 -5.68 1.39 -2.13
CA LEU A 53 -5.39 2.55 -2.96
C LEU A 53 -3.92 2.92 -2.93
N GLU A 54 -3.27 2.84 -1.76
CA GLU A 54 -1.83 3.11 -1.64
C GLU A 54 -1.00 2.17 -2.49
N LYS A 55 -1.44 0.91 -2.63
CA LYS A 55 -0.77 -0.05 -3.51
C LYS A 55 -0.87 0.31 -5.00
N GLN A 56 -1.80 1.16 -5.38
CA GLN A 56 -1.91 1.69 -6.74
C GLN A 56 -0.94 2.84 -7.02
N LEU A 57 -0.37 3.44 -5.97
CA LEU A 57 0.66 4.45 -6.12
C LEU A 57 2.00 3.78 -6.37
N PRO A 58 2.69 4.09 -7.48
CA PRO A 58 3.92 3.40 -7.81
C PRO A 58 5.02 3.67 -6.78
N LYS A 59 5.73 2.62 -6.40
CA LYS A 59 6.90 2.69 -5.52
C LYS A 59 8.08 2.05 -6.21
N ARG A 60 9.26 2.66 -6.08
CA ARG A 60 10.48 2.09 -6.63
C ARG A 60 10.87 0.84 -5.85
N PRO A 61 11.21 -0.25 -6.56
CA PRO A 61 11.78 -1.41 -5.89
C PRO A 61 13.09 -1.04 -5.19
N ARG A 62 13.30 -1.60 -4.00
CA ARG A 62 14.54 -1.37 -3.27
C ARG A 62 15.65 -2.22 -3.88
N GLU A 63 16.76 -1.57 -4.23
CA GLU A 63 17.94 -2.27 -4.69
C GLU A 63 18.71 -2.81 -3.50
N ASN A 64 18.86 -4.13 -3.42
CA ASN A 64 19.55 -4.81 -2.31
C ASN A 64 20.96 -5.28 -2.65
N GLY A 65 21.61 -4.67 -3.62
CA GLY A 65 22.94 -5.02 -4.00
C GLY A 65 22.99 -6.08 -5.10
N MET A 66 24.16 -6.66 -5.28
CA MET A 66 24.40 -7.64 -6.32
C MET A 66 24.68 -9.00 -5.72
N SER A 67 24.06 -10.02 -6.26
CA SER A 67 24.39 -11.39 -5.88
C SER A 67 25.61 -11.86 -6.69
N ASP A 68 26.52 -12.55 -6.01
CA ASP A 68 27.60 -13.26 -6.67
C ASP A 68 27.07 -14.59 -7.23
N GLY A 69 26.34 -14.52 -8.34
CA GLY A 69 25.98 -15.72 -9.08
C GLY A 69 27.20 -16.35 -9.71
N LEU A 70 27.17 -17.65 -9.94
CA LEU A 70 28.30 -18.41 -10.51
C LEU A 70 28.74 -17.89 -11.88
N ILE A 71 27.90 -17.18 -12.60
CA ILE A 71 28.18 -16.76 -13.98
C ILE A 71 27.98 -15.26 -14.19
N LYS A 72 27.11 -14.62 -13.45
CA LYS A 72 26.82 -13.18 -13.57
C LYS A 72 26.49 -12.55 -12.23
N LYS A 73 26.95 -11.32 -12.04
CA LYS A 73 26.50 -10.49 -10.92
C LYS A 73 25.12 -9.96 -11.26
N THR A 74 24.13 -10.24 -10.41
CA THR A 74 22.76 -9.84 -10.60
C THR A 74 22.31 -8.89 -9.52
N LYS A 75 21.65 -7.82 -9.92
CA LYS A 75 21.04 -6.91 -8.95
C LYS A 75 19.75 -7.52 -8.41
N TYR A 76 19.62 -7.50 -7.10
CA TYR A 76 18.39 -7.87 -6.43
C TYR A 76 17.55 -6.65 -6.11
N TYR A 77 16.29 -6.79 -6.34
CA TYR A 77 15.31 -5.78 -5.95
C TYR A 77 14.29 -6.40 -5.00
N THR A 78 13.83 -5.63 -4.04
CA THR A 78 12.75 -6.04 -3.15
C THR A 78 11.62 -5.02 -3.19
N CYS A 79 10.40 -5.51 -2.97
CA CYS A 79 9.24 -4.65 -2.85
C CYS A 79 9.31 -3.82 -1.56
N GLN A 80 9.17 -2.51 -1.64
CA GLN A 80 9.19 -1.65 -0.46
C GLN A 80 8.04 -1.89 0.49
N THR A 81 6.93 -2.43 0.01
CA THR A 81 5.73 -2.64 0.81
C THR A 81 5.78 -3.94 1.59
N CYS A 82 6.12 -5.05 0.97
CA CYS A 82 6.12 -6.37 1.62
C CYS A 82 7.51 -6.95 1.87
N GLY A 83 8.55 -6.40 1.25
CA GLY A 83 9.93 -6.88 1.39
C GLY A 83 10.27 -8.13 0.61
N ASN A 84 9.35 -8.67 -0.17
CA ASN A 84 9.62 -9.86 -0.96
C ASN A 84 10.52 -9.57 -2.14
N CYS A 85 11.33 -10.57 -2.49
CA CYS A 85 12.30 -10.47 -3.57
C CYS A 85 11.63 -10.38 -4.93
N LEU A 86 12.04 -9.39 -5.72
CA LEU A 86 11.64 -9.21 -7.10
C LEU A 86 12.80 -9.67 -7.98
N LEU A 87 12.80 -10.94 -8.38
CA LEU A 87 13.88 -11.52 -9.18
C LEU A 87 13.80 -11.02 -10.63
N THR A 88 14.74 -10.20 -11.02
CA THR A 88 14.77 -9.65 -12.36
C THR A 88 15.48 -10.53 -13.38
N GLU A 89 16.33 -11.45 -12.94
CA GLU A 89 17.13 -12.27 -13.85
C GLU A 89 16.43 -13.48 -14.45
N MET A 90 15.59 -14.12 -13.64
CA MET A 90 14.78 -15.24 -14.16
C MET A 90 13.60 -14.74 -14.97
N MET A 91 13.36 -13.46 -14.91
CA MET A 91 12.40 -12.79 -15.74
C MET A 91 13.16 -12.19 -16.92
N ASN A 92 12.80 -12.55 -18.14
CA ASN A 92 13.31 -11.88 -19.32
C ASN A 92 13.16 -10.37 -19.16
N GLU A 93 14.01 -9.60 -19.84
CA GLU A 93 13.95 -8.14 -19.84
C GLU A 93 12.55 -7.56 -20.08
N ARG A 94 11.64 -8.36 -20.60
CA ARG A 94 10.26 -8.00 -20.84
C ARG A 94 9.36 -8.17 -19.60
N GLN A 95 9.91 -8.62 -18.49
CA GLN A 95 9.12 -9.07 -17.34
C GLN A 95 9.38 -8.30 -16.07
N ASN A 96 9.83 -7.08 -16.17
CA ASN A 96 9.71 -6.16 -15.06
C ASN A 96 8.20 -5.97 -14.83
N THR A 97 7.67 -6.72 -13.87
CA THR A 97 6.25 -6.68 -13.58
C THR A 97 5.84 -5.30 -13.10
N ASN A 98 4.68 -4.85 -13.52
CA ASN A 98 4.15 -3.57 -13.06
C ASN A 98 3.69 -3.62 -11.60
N TYR A 99 3.52 -4.82 -11.07
CA TYR A 99 3.00 -5.04 -9.71
C TYR A 99 3.82 -6.12 -9.02
N CYS A 100 3.97 -5.98 -7.70
CA CYS A 100 4.54 -7.04 -6.88
C CYS A 100 3.66 -8.28 -6.95
N TRP A 101 4.29 -9.43 -7.18
CA TRP A 101 3.57 -10.70 -7.31
C TRP A 101 2.91 -11.15 -6.01
N ASP A 102 3.41 -10.67 -4.86
CA ASP A 102 2.92 -11.09 -3.56
C ASP A 102 1.88 -10.13 -2.97
N CYS A 103 2.20 -8.85 -2.85
CA CYS A 103 1.31 -7.88 -2.20
C CYS A 103 0.49 -7.02 -3.16
N GLY A 104 0.80 -7.04 -4.46
CA GLY A 104 0.10 -6.24 -5.46
C GLY A 104 0.51 -4.77 -5.50
N GLN A 105 1.59 -4.38 -4.82
CA GLN A 105 2.10 -3.02 -4.88
C GLN A 105 2.50 -2.65 -6.29
N ARG A 106 1.99 -1.53 -6.82
CA ARG A 106 2.42 -1.01 -8.11
C ARG A 106 3.89 -0.60 -8.05
N LEU A 107 4.66 -1.00 -9.04
CA LEU A 107 6.10 -0.80 -9.07
C LEU A 107 6.48 0.26 -10.09
N ASP A 108 7.44 1.11 -9.73
CA ASP A 108 8.04 2.10 -10.60
C ASP A 108 9.49 1.69 -10.86
N TRP A 109 9.75 1.20 -12.07
CA TRP A 109 11.08 0.78 -12.50
C TRP A 109 11.89 1.90 -13.17
N SER A 110 11.35 3.11 -13.23
CA SER A 110 12.06 4.25 -13.83
C SER A 110 13.31 4.60 -13.02
N GLU A 111 14.38 4.91 -13.73
CA GLU A 111 15.63 5.31 -13.12
C GLU A 111 15.69 6.81 -12.79
#